data_069f94ac398423ebefb11934f1e5a956
#
_entry.id   069f94ac398423ebefb11934f1e5a956
#
_cell.length_a   1.000
_cell.length_b   1.000
_cell.length_c   1.000
_cell.angle_alpha   90.00
_cell.angle_beta   90.00
_cell.angle_gamma   90.00
#
_symmetry.space_group_name_H-M   'P 1'
#
loop_
_entity.id
_entity.type
_entity.pdbx_description
1 polymer ?
#
loop_
_entity_poly.entity_id
_entity_poly.type
_entity_poly.pdbx_seq_one_letter_code
_entity_poly.pdbx_strand_id
1 'polypeptide(L)'
;MLKILFSLFFLFLFSCAPNITDISESINQEVIIISDTPGTGKEIQNHYKVTVHYKGMLEDGKIFDSSYKRNLPFKFQFGLRQVIEGWEIGLLNIKEGGKRIIKIPPNLAYGKNGIKNLIPPNSTLIFEIDVLKIEPYKYRLISSDILLNFNEQNLFNDENEKLILIDIRNKENQIITGIIKNSFQITAFDKKGNLNSNFLKKYKSISDKNDHVVLISDKGEISSILANGLVENLGMKNVYSLKGGMKEWMKLGNPVVK
;
A
#
# COMPACT_ATOMS: atom_id res chain seq x y z
N MET A 1 60.89 46.35 18.71
CA MET A 1 61.05 44.88 18.79
C MET A 1 59.75 44.31 19.35
N LEU A 2 58.89 43.84 18.48
CA LEU A 2 57.58 43.31 18.85
C LEU A 2 57.62 41.80 18.70
N LYS A 3 57.46 41.06 19.81
CA LYS A 3 57.43 39.59 19.86
C LYS A 3 55.99 39.17 19.57
N ILE A 4 55.76 38.49 18.45
CA ILE A 4 54.51 37.84 18.09
C ILE A 4 54.54 36.43 18.71
N LEU A 5 53.62 36.18 19.66
CA LEU A 5 53.37 34.87 20.24
C LEU A 5 52.38 34.12 19.30
N PHE A 6 52.83 33.03 18.69
CA PHE A 6 51.98 32.08 17.97
C PHE A 6 51.39 31.11 18.98
N SER A 7 50.09 31.21 19.26
CA SER A 7 49.33 30.23 20.02
C SER A 7 48.79 29.16 19.06
N LEU A 8 49.37 27.95 19.16
CA LEU A 8 48.87 26.77 18.45
C LEU A 8 47.61 26.27 19.15
N PHE A 9 46.44 26.48 18.50
CA PHE A 9 45.17 25.90 18.93
C PHE A 9 45.08 24.51 18.31
N PHE A 10 45.31 23.48 19.12
CA PHE A 10 45.12 22.07 18.75
C PHE A 10 43.59 21.79 18.80
N LEU A 11 42.91 21.80 17.63
CA LEU A 11 41.55 21.30 17.51
C LEU A 11 41.60 19.77 17.58
N PHE A 12 41.22 19.21 18.72
CA PHE A 12 40.85 17.79 18.83
C PHE A 12 39.56 17.57 18.09
N LEU A 13 39.63 17.11 16.84
CA LEU A 13 38.51 16.50 16.14
C LEU A 13 38.25 15.16 16.78
N PHE A 14 37.31 15.07 17.73
CA PHE A 14 36.70 13.82 18.12
C PHE A 14 35.91 13.30 16.92
N SER A 15 36.55 12.47 16.12
CA SER A 15 35.86 11.60 15.16
C SER A 15 35.07 10.58 15.98
N CYS A 16 33.76 10.82 16.12
CA CYS A 16 32.85 9.83 16.66
C CYS A 16 32.70 8.76 15.57
N ALA A 17 33.57 7.75 15.57
CA ALA A 17 33.32 6.56 14.76
C ALA A 17 32.09 5.86 15.34
N PRO A 18 31.09 5.49 14.50
CA PRO A 18 29.93 4.77 14.98
C PRO A 18 30.36 3.47 15.64
N ASN A 19 29.78 3.18 16.80
CA ASN A 19 30.05 1.93 17.51
C ASN A 19 29.69 0.73 16.63
N ILE A 20 30.47 -0.36 16.71
CA ILE A 20 30.19 -1.60 15.96
C ILE A 20 28.78 -2.13 16.24
N THR A 21 28.23 -1.87 17.42
CA THR A 21 26.83 -2.17 17.79
C THR A 21 25.81 -1.39 16.95
N ASP A 22 26.07 -0.10 16.66
CA ASP A 22 25.16 0.72 15.82
C ASP A 22 25.17 0.25 14.36
N ILE A 23 26.31 -0.22 13.87
CA ILE A 23 26.44 -0.78 12.52
C ILE A 23 25.73 -2.14 12.45
N SER A 24 25.84 -2.99 13.49
CA SER A 24 25.15 -4.29 13.54
C SER A 24 23.63 -4.14 13.66
N GLU A 25 23.12 -3.12 14.37
CA GLU A 25 21.69 -2.79 14.43
C GLU A 25 21.18 -2.24 13.10
N SER A 26 21.96 -1.44 12.36
CA SER A 26 21.54 -0.92 11.04
C SER A 26 21.52 -2.01 9.96
N ILE A 27 22.42 -2.99 10.01
CA ILE A 27 22.45 -4.13 9.07
C ILE A 27 21.25 -5.07 9.26
N ASN A 28 20.66 -5.12 10.47
CA ASN A 28 19.49 -5.95 10.77
C ASN A 28 18.13 -5.28 10.46
N GLN A 29 18.12 -4.11 9.83
CA GLN A 29 16.89 -3.35 9.57
C GLN A 29 16.40 -3.42 8.11
N GLU A 30 17.13 -4.09 7.22
CA GLU A 30 16.81 -4.16 5.80
C GLU A 30 16.37 -5.56 5.38
N VAL A 31 15.53 -5.62 4.33
CA VAL A 31 15.19 -6.87 3.65
C VAL A 31 16.38 -7.35 2.84
N ILE A 32 16.80 -8.59 3.07
CA ILE A 32 17.91 -9.21 2.33
C ILE A 32 17.33 -10.20 1.30
N ILE A 33 17.70 -10.05 0.04
CA ILE A 33 17.41 -11.02 -1.01
C ILE A 33 18.51 -12.10 -0.93
N ILE A 34 18.14 -13.30 -0.46
CA ILE A 34 19.07 -14.45 -0.35
C ILE A 34 19.26 -15.12 -1.71
N SER A 35 18.18 -15.24 -2.49
CA SER A 35 18.20 -15.84 -3.81
C SER A 35 17.17 -15.17 -4.71
N ASP A 36 17.51 -14.95 -5.96
CA ASP A 36 16.63 -14.36 -6.97
C ASP A 36 16.76 -15.09 -8.30
N THR A 37 15.67 -15.64 -8.78
CA THR A 37 15.53 -16.15 -10.13
C THR A 37 14.50 -15.27 -10.83
N PRO A 38 14.92 -14.30 -11.64
CA PRO A 38 14.00 -13.37 -12.28
C PRO A 38 13.06 -14.12 -13.23
N GLY A 39 11.77 -13.79 -13.17
CA GLY A 39 10.80 -14.25 -14.14
C GLY A 39 10.97 -13.57 -15.50
N THR A 40 10.24 -14.06 -16.49
CA THR A 40 10.24 -13.51 -17.86
C THR A 40 8.94 -12.77 -18.22
N GLY A 41 7.90 -12.88 -17.36
CA GLY A 41 6.60 -12.27 -17.58
C GLY A 41 6.54 -10.78 -17.16
N LYS A 42 5.34 -10.31 -16.84
CA LYS A 42 5.11 -8.93 -16.37
C LYS A 42 5.89 -8.63 -15.10
N GLU A 43 6.43 -7.42 -15.03
CA GLU A 43 7.05 -6.89 -13.83
C GLU A 43 5.99 -6.37 -12.87
N ILE A 44 6.22 -6.56 -11.56
CA ILE A 44 5.35 -6.07 -10.50
C ILE A 44 5.32 -4.54 -10.51
N GLN A 45 4.12 -3.98 -10.35
CA GLN A 45 3.90 -2.55 -10.20
C GLN A 45 2.89 -2.29 -9.09
N ASN A 46 2.91 -1.09 -8.53
CA ASN A 46 1.94 -0.69 -7.51
C ASN A 46 0.51 -0.91 -8.01
N HIS A 47 -0.33 -1.42 -7.11
CA HIS A 47 -1.73 -1.78 -7.30
C HIS A 47 -1.97 -3.03 -8.15
N TYR A 48 -0.95 -3.63 -8.76
CA TYR A 48 -1.11 -4.88 -9.49
C TYR A 48 -1.49 -6.03 -8.53
N LYS A 49 -2.35 -6.90 -8.99
CA LYS A 49 -2.73 -8.12 -8.30
C LYS A 49 -1.67 -9.19 -8.54
N VAL A 50 -1.10 -9.67 -7.47
CA VAL A 50 -0.03 -10.68 -7.48
C VAL A 50 -0.57 -11.98 -6.90
N THR A 51 -0.33 -13.07 -7.62
CA THR A 51 -0.67 -14.43 -7.19
C THR A 51 0.62 -15.19 -6.96
N VAL A 52 0.81 -15.74 -5.77
CA VAL A 52 2.04 -16.42 -5.39
C VAL A 52 1.77 -17.77 -4.70
N HIS A 53 2.71 -18.69 -4.82
CA HIS A 53 2.94 -19.67 -3.78
C HIS A 53 4.08 -19.22 -2.88
N TYR A 54 4.00 -19.57 -1.59
CA TYR A 54 5.05 -19.21 -0.64
C TYR A 54 5.18 -20.22 0.49
N LYS A 55 6.33 -20.16 1.16
CA LYS A 55 6.63 -20.85 2.40
C LYS A 55 7.30 -19.82 3.33
N GLY A 56 6.71 -19.59 4.51
CA GLY A 56 7.24 -18.72 5.55
C GLY A 56 7.88 -19.54 6.67
N MET A 57 9.11 -19.20 7.04
CA MET A 57 9.92 -19.90 8.04
C MET A 57 10.54 -18.93 9.03
N LEU A 58 10.79 -19.41 10.25
CA LEU A 58 11.71 -18.80 11.20
C LEU A 58 13.16 -19.08 10.78
N GLU A 59 14.14 -18.42 11.40
CA GLU A 59 15.57 -18.65 11.11
C GLU A 59 16.07 -20.05 11.44
N ASP A 60 15.41 -20.74 12.37
CA ASP A 60 15.69 -22.16 12.71
C ASP A 60 15.11 -23.15 11.68
N GLY A 61 14.46 -22.67 10.62
CA GLY A 61 13.84 -23.49 9.58
C GLY A 61 12.42 -23.95 9.90
N LYS A 62 11.85 -23.61 11.06
CA LYS A 62 10.48 -23.96 11.41
C LYS A 62 9.49 -23.24 10.53
N ILE A 63 8.73 -23.99 9.73
CA ILE A 63 7.68 -23.43 8.86
C ILE A 63 6.48 -23.04 9.71
N PHE A 64 6.12 -21.74 9.67
CA PHE A 64 4.94 -21.23 10.34
C PHE A 64 3.74 -21.08 9.39
N ASP A 65 3.97 -20.87 8.09
CA ASP A 65 2.90 -20.79 7.10
C ASP A 65 3.35 -21.25 5.71
N SER A 66 2.43 -21.85 4.93
CA SER A 66 2.70 -22.30 3.57
C SER A 66 1.43 -22.39 2.74
N SER A 67 1.39 -21.70 1.62
CA SER A 67 0.32 -21.81 0.63
C SER A 67 0.33 -23.17 -0.09
N TYR A 68 1.50 -23.81 -0.20
CA TYR A 68 1.61 -25.17 -0.76
C TYR A 68 0.88 -26.21 0.08
N LYS A 69 1.01 -26.14 1.43
CA LYS A 69 0.30 -27.06 2.33
C LYS A 69 -1.22 -26.96 2.22
N ARG A 70 -1.73 -25.77 1.87
CA ARG A 70 -3.16 -25.54 1.65
C ARG A 70 -3.60 -25.83 0.23
N ASN A 71 -2.66 -26.08 -0.69
CA ASN A 71 -2.88 -26.19 -2.13
C ASN A 71 -3.69 -25.00 -2.69
N LEU A 72 -3.47 -23.82 -2.13
CA LEU A 72 -4.20 -22.60 -2.48
C LEU A 72 -3.21 -21.43 -2.61
N PRO A 73 -2.98 -20.89 -3.82
CA PRO A 73 -2.17 -19.71 -4.03
C PRO A 73 -2.72 -18.51 -3.26
N PHE A 74 -1.83 -17.70 -2.73
CA PHE A 74 -2.16 -16.46 -2.07
C PHE A 74 -2.22 -15.31 -3.08
N LYS A 75 -3.23 -14.44 -2.94
CA LYS A 75 -3.44 -13.29 -3.80
C LYS A 75 -3.48 -12.02 -3.00
N PHE A 76 -2.77 -11.00 -3.46
CA PHE A 76 -2.77 -9.67 -2.85
C PHE A 76 -2.55 -8.58 -3.90
N GLN A 77 -2.86 -7.32 -3.56
CA GLN A 77 -2.53 -6.17 -4.39
C GLN A 77 -1.27 -5.51 -3.84
N PHE A 78 -0.24 -5.43 -4.66
CA PHE A 78 1.05 -4.86 -4.31
C PHE A 78 0.95 -3.35 -4.07
N GLY A 79 1.65 -2.84 -3.06
CA GLY A 79 1.65 -1.42 -2.70
C GLY A 79 0.42 -0.95 -1.94
N LEU A 80 -0.50 -1.85 -1.53
CA LEU A 80 -1.71 -1.52 -0.75
C LEU A 80 -1.66 -2.03 0.69
N ARG A 81 -0.48 -2.38 1.20
CA ARG A 81 -0.28 -2.84 2.59
C ARG A 81 -1.15 -4.03 2.99
N GLN A 82 -1.45 -4.91 2.04
CA GLN A 82 -2.16 -6.16 2.30
C GLN A 82 -1.24 -7.26 2.83
N VAL A 83 0.05 -7.03 2.76
CA VAL A 83 1.12 -7.90 3.25
C VAL A 83 2.06 -7.11 4.17
N ILE A 84 2.94 -7.80 4.89
CA ILE A 84 3.97 -7.14 5.71
C ILE A 84 4.88 -6.28 4.84
N GLU A 85 5.42 -5.21 5.40
CA GLU A 85 6.25 -4.24 4.68
C GLU A 85 7.47 -4.89 4.03
N GLY A 86 8.04 -5.90 4.68
CA GLY A 86 9.15 -6.68 4.12
C GLY A 86 8.81 -7.39 2.80
N TRP A 87 7.56 -7.76 2.54
CA TRP A 87 7.13 -8.29 1.25
C TRP A 87 7.03 -7.19 0.18
N GLU A 88 6.50 -6.02 0.55
CA GLU A 88 6.40 -4.87 -0.36
C GLU A 88 7.80 -4.42 -0.85
N ILE A 89 8.78 -4.43 0.05
CA ILE A 89 10.18 -4.12 -0.28
C ILE A 89 10.84 -5.29 -1.04
N GLY A 90 10.71 -6.50 -0.50
CA GLY A 90 11.43 -7.69 -1.01
C GLY A 90 10.97 -8.17 -2.38
N LEU A 91 9.77 -7.80 -2.82
CA LEU A 91 9.23 -8.17 -4.13
C LEU A 91 9.35 -7.09 -5.19
N LEU A 92 9.97 -5.94 -4.88
CA LEU A 92 10.24 -4.91 -5.89
C LEU A 92 10.96 -5.51 -7.11
N ASN A 93 10.54 -5.09 -8.32
CA ASN A 93 11.12 -5.45 -9.61
C ASN A 93 11.09 -6.96 -9.96
N ILE A 94 10.38 -7.79 -9.17
CA ILE A 94 10.19 -9.20 -9.54
C ILE A 94 9.23 -9.30 -10.71
N LYS A 95 9.41 -10.34 -11.54
CA LYS A 95 8.53 -10.61 -12.69
C LYS A 95 7.73 -11.88 -12.48
N GLU A 96 6.64 -11.99 -13.21
CA GLU A 96 5.82 -13.20 -13.28
C GLU A 96 6.70 -14.39 -13.75
N GLY A 97 6.55 -15.53 -13.08
CA GLY A 97 7.39 -16.72 -13.22
C GLY A 97 8.69 -16.67 -12.41
N GLY A 98 8.95 -15.57 -11.71
CA GLY A 98 10.14 -15.43 -10.85
C GLY A 98 10.00 -16.14 -9.51
N LYS A 99 11.16 -16.45 -8.94
CA LYS A 99 11.28 -17.05 -7.60
C LYS A 99 12.27 -16.24 -6.79
N ARG A 100 11.91 -15.94 -5.54
CA ARG A 100 12.77 -15.16 -4.64
C ARG A 100 12.75 -15.72 -3.24
N ILE A 101 13.91 -15.74 -2.59
CA ILE A 101 14.05 -16.02 -1.16
C ILE A 101 14.46 -14.72 -0.50
N ILE A 102 13.66 -14.26 0.45
CA ILE A 102 13.90 -13.02 1.19
C ILE A 102 13.98 -13.28 2.68
N LYS A 103 14.90 -12.56 3.34
CA LYS A 103 15.02 -12.51 4.80
C LYS A 103 14.53 -11.14 5.27
N ILE A 104 13.58 -11.13 6.19
CA ILE A 104 12.86 -9.94 6.64
C ILE A 104 13.11 -9.74 8.13
N PRO A 105 13.66 -8.59 8.55
CA PRO A 105 13.85 -8.28 9.95
C PRO A 105 12.51 -8.03 10.67
N PRO A 106 12.48 -8.13 12.01
CA PRO A 106 11.26 -8.02 12.79
C PRO A 106 10.46 -6.73 12.57
N ASN A 107 11.15 -5.59 12.44
CA ASN A 107 10.53 -4.25 12.26
C ASN A 107 9.74 -4.13 10.94
N LEU A 108 10.07 -4.92 9.92
CA LEU A 108 9.37 -4.98 8.63
C LEU A 108 8.41 -6.19 8.54
N ALA A 109 8.21 -6.89 9.67
CA ALA A 109 7.33 -8.05 9.80
C ALA A 109 6.37 -7.86 10.98
N TYR A 110 6.42 -8.71 12.00
CA TYR A 110 5.49 -8.70 13.13
C TYR A 110 6.06 -8.07 14.41
N GLY A 111 7.28 -7.57 14.38
CA GLY A 111 7.91 -6.75 15.40
C GLY A 111 7.95 -7.38 16.80
N LYS A 112 7.81 -6.52 17.80
CA LYS A 112 7.85 -6.88 19.23
C LYS A 112 6.68 -7.76 19.67
N ASN A 113 5.60 -7.82 18.91
CA ASN A 113 4.38 -8.57 19.28
C ASN A 113 4.41 -10.01 18.76
N GLY A 114 5.06 -10.26 17.62
CA GLY A 114 4.97 -11.56 16.94
C GLY A 114 3.53 -11.95 16.59
N ILE A 115 3.29 -13.25 16.44
CA ILE A 115 1.95 -13.86 16.35
C ILE A 115 1.85 -14.95 17.42
N LYS A 116 0.91 -14.83 18.35
CA LYS A 116 0.72 -15.76 19.46
C LYS A 116 0.70 -17.24 18.97
N ASN A 117 1.50 -18.08 19.59
CA ASN A 117 1.67 -19.51 19.30
C ASN A 117 2.21 -19.85 17.91
N LEU A 118 2.62 -18.86 17.10
CA LEU A 118 3.06 -19.08 15.72
C LEU A 118 4.42 -18.44 15.43
N ILE A 119 4.57 -17.16 15.70
CA ILE A 119 5.79 -16.37 15.45
C ILE A 119 6.19 -15.68 16.77
N PRO A 120 7.34 -16.03 17.35
CA PRO A 120 7.83 -15.36 18.55
C PRO A 120 8.04 -13.85 18.36
N PRO A 121 8.00 -13.04 19.43
CA PRO A 121 8.41 -11.66 19.37
C PRO A 121 9.81 -11.47 18.80
N ASN A 122 10.02 -10.39 18.06
CA ASN A 122 11.31 -10.02 17.45
C ASN A 122 11.93 -11.11 16.55
N SER A 123 11.09 -11.89 15.86
CA SER A 123 11.55 -12.91 14.92
C SER A 123 11.90 -12.34 13.56
N THR A 124 13.09 -12.65 13.07
CA THR A 124 13.44 -12.54 11.65
C THR A 124 12.75 -13.67 10.89
N LEU A 125 12.20 -13.35 9.72
CA LEU A 125 11.46 -14.30 8.91
C LEU A 125 12.16 -14.55 7.58
N ILE A 126 12.04 -15.79 7.08
CA ILE A 126 12.51 -16.17 5.74
C ILE A 126 11.29 -16.60 4.93
N PHE A 127 11.15 -16.04 3.73
CA PHE A 127 10.10 -16.44 2.80
C PHE A 127 10.72 -16.93 1.49
N GLU A 128 10.31 -18.12 1.08
CA GLU A 128 10.47 -18.60 -0.28
C GLU A 128 9.20 -18.26 -1.04
N ILE A 129 9.29 -17.54 -2.15
CA ILE A 129 8.14 -17.00 -2.89
C ILE A 129 8.27 -17.33 -4.37
N ASP A 130 7.26 -18.01 -4.93
CA ASP A 130 7.12 -18.27 -6.36
C ASP A 130 6.01 -17.39 -6.91
N VAL A 131 6.33 -16.49 -7.82
CA VAL A 131 5.37 -15.56 -8.44
C VAL A 131 4.70 -16.26 -9.62
N LEU A 132 3.43 -16.60 -9.45
CA LEU A 132 2.67 -17.37 -10.46
C LEU A 132 2.03 -16.46 -11.50
N LYS A 133 1.51 -15.28 -11.09
CA LYS A 133 0.79 -14.38 -11.98
C LYS A 133 0.84 -12.93 -11.49
N ILE A 134 0.96 -12.00 -12.42
CA ILE A 134 0.91 -10.56 -12.18
C ILE A 134 -0.12 -9.94 -13.13
N GLU A 135 -1.19 -9.39 -12.58
CA GLU A 135 -2.31 -8.80 -13.32
C GLU A 135 -2.44 -7.31 -13.00
N PRO A 136 -2.60 -6.43 -14.00
CA PRO A 136 -2.88 -5.03 -13.74
C PRO A 136 -4.22 -4.89 -13.00
N TYR A 137 -4.34 -3.83 -12.23
CA TYR A 137 -5.61 -3.47 -11.61
C TYR A 137 -6.66 -3.11 -12.68
N LYS A 138 -7.95 -3.30 -12.34
CA LYS A 138 -9.06 -3.07 -13.29
C LYS A 138 -9.78 -1.75 -13.07
N TYR A 139 -9.63 -1.14 -11.89
CA TYR A 139 -10.14 0.20 -11.64
C TYR A 139 -9.17 1.26 -12.20
N ARG A 140 -9.55 2.53 -12.16
CA ARG A 140 -8.73 3.64 -12.63
C ARG A 140 -8.26 4.50 -11.44
N LEU A 141 -7.05 5.08 -11.55
CA LEU A 141 -6.60 6.12 -10.64
C LEU A 141 -6.92 7.48 -11.25
N ILE A 142 -7.48 8.38 -10.45
CA ILE A 142 -7.71 9.76 -10.84
C ILE A 142 -6.93 10.70 -9.92
N SER A 143 -6.15 11.61 -10.52
CA SER A 143 -5.45 12.65 -9.76
C SER A 143 -6.39 13.82 -9.42
N SER A 144 -6.01 14.64 -8.44
CA SER A 144 -6.83 15.76 -8.03
C SER A 144 -7.01 16.83 -9.11
N ASP A 145 -5.99 17.08 -9.92
CA ASP A 145 -6.04 18.00 -11.05
C ASP A 145 -7.03 17.54 -12.14
N ILE A 146 -7.02 16.25 -12.48
CA ILE A 146 -8.00 15.67 -13.41
C ILE A 146 -9.41 15.75 -12.80
N LEU A 147 -9.56 15.44 -11.50
CA LEU A 147 -10.88 15.48 -10.86
C LEU A 147 -11.45 16.89 -10.77
N LEU A 148 -10.63 17.91 -10.49
CA LEU A 148 -11.05 19.31 -10.46
C LEU A 148 -11.56 19.81 -11.83
N ASN A 149 -10.91 19.36 -12.90
CA ASN A 149 -11.23 19.77 -14.27
C ASN A 149 -12.06 18.72 -15.03
N PHE A 150 -12.67 17.75 -14.31
CA PHE A 150 -13.32 16.59 -14.91
C PHE A 150 -14.41 17.00 -15.93
N ASN A 151 -15.23 17.98 -15.60
CA ASN A 151 -16.32 18.46 -16.47
C ASN A 151 -15.80 19.25 -17.68
N GLU A 152 -14.61 19.85 -17.58
CA GLU A 152 -14.00 20.64 -18.67
C GLU A 152 -13.30 19.75 -19.71
N GLN A 153 -12.91 18.53 -19.33
CA GLN A 153 -12.13 17.63 -20.16
C GLN A 153 -12.98 16.69 -21.04
N ASN A 154 -14.31 16.83 -21.05
CA ASN A 154 -15.24 15.97 -21.81
C ASN A 154 -14.93 14.47 -21.66
N LEU A 155 -14.67 14.02 -20.43
CA LEU A 155 -14.32 12.64 -20.13
C LEU A 155 -15.51 11.68 -20.21
N PHE A 156 -16.72 12.20 -20.42
CA PHE A 156 -17.92 11.43 -20.68
C PHE A 156 -18.05 11.11 -22.16
N ASN A 157 -18.36 9.85 -22.47
CA ASN A 157 -18.69 9.41 -23.81
C ASN A 157 -20.19 9.53 -24.10
N ASP A 158 -21.03 9.71 -23.07
CA ASP A 158 -22.49 9.78 -23.14
C ASP A 158 -22.98 10.86 -22.16
N GLU A 159 -23.89 11.71 -22.62
CA GLU A 159 -24.53 12.79 -21.84
C GLU A 159 -25.32 12.25 -20.63
N ASN A 160 -25.65 10.96 -20.63
CA ASN A 160 -26.35 10.30 -19.53
C ASN A 160 -25.43 9.78 -18.43
N GLU A 161 -24.12 9.74 -18.66
CA GLU A 161 -23.14 9.31 -17.66
C GLU A 161 -22.91 10.42 -16.62
N LYS A 162 -22.86 10.03 -15.33
CA LYS A 162 -22.71 10.98 -14.22
C LYS A 162 -21.37 10.76 -13.53
N LEU A 163 -20.78 11.86 -13.05
CA LEU A 163 -19.69 11.83 -12.10
C LEU A 163 -20.24 11.78 -10.68
N ILE A 164 -19.93 10.72 -9.97
CA ILE A 164 -20.38 10.49 -8.60
C ILE A 164 -19.15 10.38 -7.69
N LEU A 165 -19.03 11.30 -6.75
CA LEU A 165 -17.98 11.27 -5.73
C LEU A 165 -18.51 10.59 -4.48
N ILE A 166 -17.80 9.58 -3.96
CA ILE A 166 -18.18 8.86 -2.74
C ILE A 166 -17.02 8.90 -1.74
N ASP A 167 -17.20 9.65 -0.67
CA ASP A 167 -16.30 9.63 0.46
C ASP A 167 -16.61 8.42 1.35
N ILE A 168 -15.72 7.42 1.29
CA ILE A 168 -15.90 6.14 1.98
C ILE A 168 -15.33 6.11 3.39
N ARG A 169 -14.75 7.20 3.86
CA ARG A 169 -14.14 7.32 5.19
C ARG A 169 -15.18 7.21 6.29
N ASN A 170 -14.71 7.00 7.53
CA ASN A 170 -15.60 7.11 8.68
C ASN A 170 -16.06 8.55 8.89
N LYS A 171 -17.18 8.72 9.59
CA LYS A 171 -17.81 10.02 9.82
C LYS A 171 -16.92 10.97 10.64
N GLU A 172 -16.12 10.45 11.56
CA GLU A 172 -15.19 11.23 12.37
C GLU A 172 -14.15 11.92 11.51
N ASN A 173 -13.51 11.18 10.58
CA ASN A 173 -12.52 11.73 9.65
C ASN A 173 -13.13 12.76 8.68
N GLN A 174 -14.35 12.52 8.20
CA GLN A 174 -15.09 13.46 7.35
C GLN A 174 -15.34 14.79 8.05
N ILE A 175 -15.74 14.76 9.33
CA ILE A 175 -15.97 15.97 10.14
C ILE A 175 -14.66 16.72 10.41
N ILE A 176 -13.61 16.01 10.80
CA ILE A 176 -12.33 16.63 11.19
C ILE A 176 -11.67 17.32 10.00
N THR A 177 -11.58 16.65 8.87
CA THR A 177 -10.80 17.13 7.72
C THR A 177 -11.65 17.79 6.63
N GLY A 178 -12.97 17.72 6.72
CA GLY A 178 -13.90 18.12 5.66
C GLY A 178 -14.02 17.06 4.57
N ILE A 179 -14.84 17.36 3.57
CA ILE A 179 -15.13 16.51 2.42
C ILE A 179 -14.93 17.28 1.11
N ILE A 180 -14.77 16.59 0.00
CA ILE A 180 -14.85 17.20 -1.33
C ILE A 180 -16.31 17.59 -1.59
N LYS A 181 -16.54 18.82 -2.09
CA LYS A 181 -17.88 19.34 -2.37
C LYS A 181 -18.67 18.36 -3.25
N ASN A 182 -19.94 18.17 -2.96
CA ASN A 182 -20.87 17.28 -3.66
C ASN A 182 -20.54 15.77 -3.55
N SER A 183 -19.64 15.37 -2.67
CA SER A 183 -19.42 13.95 -2.41
C SER A 183 -20.50 13.35 -1.52
N PHE A 184 -20.96 12.15 -1.87
CA PHE A 184 -21.80 11.33 -1.00
C PHE A 184 -20.96 10.73 0.13
N GLN A 185 -21.44 10.84 1.36
CA GLN A 185 -20.76 10.32 2.56
C GLN A 185 -21.30 8.92 2.87
N ILE A 186 -20.58 7.88 2.42
CA ILE A 186 -20.98 6.49 2.61
C ILE A 186 -19.80 5.69 3.18
N THR A 187 -19.74 5.59 4.49
CA THR A 187 -18.68 4.79 5.17
C THR A 187 -18.70 3.36 4.65
N ALA A 188 -17.59 2.93 4.05
CA ALA A 188 -17.50 1.60 3.43
C ALA A 188 -17.12 0.51 4.42
N PHE A 189 -16.30 0.81 5.43
CA PHE A 189 -15.77 -0.20 6.36
C PHE A 189 -16.05 0.18 7.82
N ASP A 190 -16.30 -0.84 8.63
CA ASP A 190 -16.41 -0.70 10.08
C ASP A 190 -15.02 -0.54 10.74
N LYS A 191 -14.99 -0.32 12.07
CA LYS A 191 -13.73 -0.18 12.84
C LYS A 191 -12.87 -1.44 12.84
N LYS A 192 -13.41 -2.59 12.43
CA LYS A 192 -12.69 -3.87 12.33
C LYS A 192 -12.19 -4.14 10.90
N GLY A 193 -12.48 -3.24 9.94
CA GLY A 193 -12.12 -3.39 8.55
C GLY A 193 -13.08 -4.25 7.72
N ASN A 194 -14.24 -4.63 8.26
CA ASN A 194 -15.25 -5.37 7.50
C ASN A 194 -16.06 -4.40 6.64
N LEU A 195 -16.43 -4.85 5.43
CA LEU A 195 -17.30 -4.09 4.56
C LEU A 195 -18.67 -3.89 5.22
N ASN A 196 -19.09 -2.63 5.32
CA ASN A 196 -20.40 -2.28 5.87
C ASN A 196 -21.52 -2.88 5.01
N SER A 197 -22.40 -3.65 5.63
CA SER A 197 -23.50 -4.34 4.94
C SER A 197 -24.41 -3.40 4.13
N ASN A 198 -24.56 -2.14 4.57
CA ASN A 198 -25.37 -1.14 3.88
C ASN A 198 -24.63 -0.41 2.75
N PHE A 199 -23.30 -0.55 2.65
CA PHE A 199 -22.53 0.17 1.63
C PHE A 199 -23.02 -0.14 0.22
N LEU A 200 -23.06 -1.40 -0.16
CA LEU A 200 -23.46 -1.81 -1.51
C LEU A 200 -24.90 -1.42 -1.85
N LYS A 201 -25.81 -1.43 -0.87
CA LYS A 201 -27.20 -0.97 -1.06
C LYS A 201 -27.23 0.53 -1.40
N LYS A 202 -26.53 1.35 -0.61
CA LYS A 202 -26.43 2.80 -0.84
C LYS A 202 -25.69 3.11 -2.15
N TYR A 203 -24.58 2.43 -2.42
CA TYR A 203 -23.85 2.57 -3.67
C TYR A 203 -24.76 2.37 -4.89
N LYS A 204 -25.50 1.25 -4.93
CA LYS A 204 -26.44 0.92 -6.02
C LYS A 204 -27.65 1.85 -6.12
N SER A 205 -28.00 2.57 -5.06
CA SER A 205 -29.12 3.54 -5.10
C SER A 205 -28.73 4.89 -5.69
N ILE A 206 -27.42 5.18 -5.83
CA ILE A 206 -26.92 6.47 -6.32
C ILE A 206 -26.13 6.35 -7.61
N SER A 207 -25.76 5.14 -8.03
CA SER A 207 -24.92 4.91 -9.21
C SER A 207 -25.35 3.70 -10.01
N ASP A 208 -25.24 3.82 -11.32
CA ASP A 208 -25.43 2.76 -12.30
C ASP A 208 -24.07 2.21 -12.79
N LYS A 209 -24.11 1.11 -13.59
CA LYS A 209 -22.89 0.44 -14.06
C LYS A 209 -22.01 1.29 -14.98
N ASN A 210 -22.58 2.26 -15.64
CA ASN A 210 -21.88 3.12 -16.60
C ASN A 210 -21.42 4.43 -15.99
N ASP A 211 -21.98 4.83 -14.82
CA ASP A 211 -21.58 6.07 -14.14
C ASP A 211 -20.10 6.07 -13.77
N HIS A 212 -19.50 7.26 -13.80
CA HIS A 212 -18.13 7.48 -13.35
C HIS A 212 -18.12 7.68 -11.84
N VAL A 213 -17.64 6.70 -11.09
CA VAL A 213 -17.63 6.72 -9.63
C VAL A 213 -16.21 6.88 -9.10
N VAL A 214 -15.98 7.97 -8.39
CA VAL A 214 -14.69 8.22 -7.69
C VAL A 214 -14.83 7.90 -6.21
N LEU A 215 -14.08 6.91 -5.75
CA LEU A 215 -14.00 6.56 -4.34
C LEU A 215 -12.89 7.36 -3.66
N ILE A 216 -13.21 7.95 -2.51
CA ILE A 216 -12.32 8.82 -1.75
C ILE A 216 -12.07 8.20 -0.38
N SER A 217 -10.80 7.88 -0.07
CA SER A 217 -10.35 7.44 1.26
C SER A 217 -9.26 8.37 1.79
N ASP A 218 -8.71 8.11 2.97
CA ASP A 218 -7.71 9.00 3.57
C ASP A 218 -6.42 9.09 2.75
N LYS A 219 -5.90 7.95 2.24
CA LYS A 219 -4.63 7.88 1.49
C LYS A 219 -4.74 7.23 0.11
N GLY A 220 -5.93 6.81 -0.31
CA GLY A 220 -6.16 6.16 -1.60
C GLY A 220 -6.02 4.61 -1.58
N GLU A 221 -5.43 4.02 -0.56
CA GLU A 221 -5.22 2.56 -0.48
C GLU A 221 -6.54 1.80 -0.35
N ILE A 222 -7.37 2.16 0.63
CA ILE A 222 -8.66 1.51 0.91
C ILE A 222 -9.66 1.73 -0.24
N SER A 223 -9.70 2.93 -0.84
CA SER A 223 -10.53 3.20 -2.01
C SER A 223 -10.09 2.37 -3.23
N SER A 224 -8.80 2.12 -3.37
CA SER A 224 -8.26 1.27 -4.44
C SER A 224 -8.67 -0.21 -4.29
N ILE A 225 -8.60 -0.74 -3.07
CA ILE A 225 -9.06 -2.11 -2.78
C ILE A 225 -10.56 -2.25 -3.09
N LEU A 226 -11.35 -1.30 -2.61
CA LEU A 226 -12.81 -1.29 -2.85
C LEU A 226 -13.14 -1.13 -4.33
N ALA A 227 -12.47 -0.21 -5.03
CA ALA A 227 -12.65 0.02 -6.47
C ALA A 227 -12.40 -1.27 -7.27
N ASN A 228 -11.30 -1.97 -6.97
CA ASN A 228 -11.01 -3.24 -7.62
C ASN A 228 -12.10 -4.29 -7.35
N GLY A 229 -12.58 -4.39 -6.11
CA GLY A 229 -13.68 -5.26 -5.74
C GLY A 229 -14.99 -4.96 -6.48
N LEU A 230 -15.34 -3.68 -6.65
CA LEU A 230 -16.53 -3.26 -7.41
C LEU A 230 -16.42 -3.63 -8.89
N VAL A 231 -15.25 -3.44 -9.49
CA VAL A 231 -15.02 -3.81 -10.90
C VAL A 231 -15.02 -5.33 -11.09
N GLU A 232 -14.28 -6.07 -10.27
CA GLU A 232 -14.11 -7.52 -10.43
C GLU A 232 -15.38 -8.31 -10.09
N ASN A 233 -16.08 -7.94 -9.00
CA ASN A 233 -17.18 -8.75 -8.46
C ASN A 233 -18.56 -8.25 -8.87
N LEU A 234 -18.71 -6.96 -9.20
CA LEU A 234 -19.99 -6.36 -9.59
C LEU A 234 -20.03 -5.93 -11.05
N GLY A 235 -18.92 -6.02 -11.79
CA GLY A 235 -18.82 -5.66 -13.19
C GLY A 235 -19.03 -4.16 -13.46
N MET A 236 -18.70 -3.30 -12.48
CA MET A 236 -18.73 -1.85 -12.66
C MET A 236 -17.62 -1.42 -13.63
N LYS A 237 -17.87 -0.45 -14.51
CA LYS A 237 -16.96 -0.11 -15.61
C LYS A 237 -16.02 1.05 -15.28
N ASN A 238 -16.57 2.15 -14.78
CA ASN A 238 -15.87 3.42 -14.64
C ASN A 238 -15.65 3.75 -13.15
N VAL A 239 -14.93 2.87 -12.43
CA VAL A 239 -14.61 3.08 -11.02
C VAL A 239 -13.22 3.62 -10.89
N TYR A 240 -13.10 4.71 -10.16
CA TYR A 240 -11.85 5.42 -9.88
C TYR A 240 -11.55 5.41 -8.38
N SER A 241 -10.27 5.43 -8.05
CA SER A 241 -9.79 5.78 -6.72
C SER A 241 -9.03 7.09 -6.79
N LEU A 242 -9.32 8.03 -5.90
CA LEU A 242 -8.59 9.29 -5.80
C LEU A 242 -7.15 9.00 -5.35
N LYS A 243 -6.19 9.31 -6.23
CA LYS A 243 -4.77 9.10 -5.99
C LYS A 243 -4.32 9.89 -4.74
N GLY A 244 -3.70 9.20 -3.78
CA GLY A 244 -3.26 9.82 -2.52
C GLY A 244 -4.39 10.19 -1.56
N GLY A 245 -5.67 10.03 -1.97
CA GLY A 245 -6.84 10.30 -1.15
C GLY A 245 -6.95 11.73 -0.62
N MET A 246 -7.72 11.91 0.46
CA MET A 246 -7.89 13.22 1.10
C MET A 246 -6.58 13.82 1.62
N LYS A 247 -5.62 12.99 2.00
CA LYS A 247 -4.32 13.48 2.48
C LYS A 247 -3.59 14.27 1.39
N GLU A 248 -3.52 13.72 0.18
CA GLU A 248 -2.87 14.40 -0.96
C GLU A 248 -3.72 15.58 -1.46
N TRP A 249 -5.06 15.42 -1.49
CA TRP A 249 -5.99 16.48 -1.85
C TRP A 249 -5.76 17.75 -1.02
N MET A 250 -5.69 17.60 0.32
CA MET A 250 -5.46 18.73 1.23
C MET A 250 -4.03 19.26 1.16
N LYS A 251 -3.02 18.38 0.98
CA LYS A 251 -1.61 18.78 0.83
C LYS A 251 -1.40 19.71 -0.38
N LEU A 252 -2.17 19.49 -1.44
CA LEU A 252 -2.16 20.33 -2.65
C LEU A 252 -2.99 21.62 -2.50
N GLY A 253 -3.59 21.87 -1.33
CA GLY A 253 -4.40 23.06 -1.07
C GLY A 253 -5.78 23.05 -1.74
N ASN A 254 -6.26 21.87 -2.17
CA ASN A 254 -7.55 21.75 -2.85
C ASN A 254 -8.73 22.00 -1.89
N PRO A 255 -9.86 22.54 -2.38
CA PRO A 255 -10.98 22.97 -1.55
C PRO A 255 -11.69 21.79 -0.86
N VAL A 256 -12.05 22.02 0.41
CA VAL A 256 -12.92 21.13 1.20
C VAL A 256 -14.09 21.91 1.79
N VAL A 257 -15.19 21.25 2.02
CA VAL A 257 -16.35 21.78 2.77
C VAL A 257 -16.46 21.04 4.10
N LYS A 258 -16.89 21.78 5.14
CA LYS A 258 -17.12 21.24 6.49
C LYS A 258 -18.59 21.14 6.78
#